data_64402ae94271e148e4ada7e5576f3b93
#
_entry.id   64402ae94271e148e4ada7e5576f3b93
#
_cell.length_a   1.000
_cell.length_b   1.000
_cell.length_c   1.000
_cell.angle_alpha   90.00
_cell.angle_beta   90.00
_cell.angle_gamma   90.00
#
_symmetry.space_group_name_H-M   'P 1'
#
loop_
_entity.id
_entity.type
_entity.pdbx_description
1 polymer ?
#
loop_
_entity_poly.entity_id
_entity_poly.type
_entity_poly.pdbx_seq_one_letter_code
_entity_poly.pdbx_strand_id
1 'polypeptide(L)' 'MSKYPQRMINVSCDKRRVDEPSVIDAVSRIEGRLGDAGRVLLRPSGTEPVVRVMVEGEDEALVNQLCEDLAAVVSA' A
#
# COMPACT_ATOMS: atom_id res chain seq x y z
N MET A 1 -25.01 0.86 3.10
CA MET A 1 -23.78 0.12 2.85
C MET A 1 -22.60 1.02 3.09
N SER A 2 -21.79 0.68 4.05
CA SER A 2 -20.65 1.51 4.37
C SER A 2 -19.41 0.95 3.69
N LYS A 3 -18.70 1.83 3.01
CA LYS A 3 -17.40 1.52 2.45
C LYS A 3 -16.37 2.32 3.20
N TYR A 4 -15.29 1.68 3.54
CA TYR A 4 -14.18 2.40 4.12
C TYR A 4 -13.46 3.21 3.04
N PRO A 5 -12.93 4.40 3.40
CA PRO A 5 -12.07 5.13 2.47
C PRO A 5 -10.91 4.26 2.01
N GLN A 6 -10.55 4.43 0.74
CA GLN A 6 -9.39 3.72 0.20
C GLN A 6 -8.60 4.66 -0.70
N ARG A 7 -7.32 4.42 -0.81
CA ARG A 7 -6.43 5.17 -1.68
C ARG A 7 -5.58 4.19 -2.46
N MET A 8 -5.38 4.48 -3.73
CA MET A 8 -4.57 3.66 -4.61
C MET A 8 -3.55 4.52 -5.33
N ILE A 9 -2.31 4.08 -5.35
CA ILE A 9 -1.23 4.76 -6.03
C ILE A 9 -0.50 3.74 -6.90
N ASN A 10 -0.28 4.08 -8.17
CA ASN A 10 0.52 3.26 -9.06
C ASN A 10 1.96 3.77 -9.01
N VAL A 11 2.88 2.88 -8.67
CA VAL A 11 4.29 3.23 -8.54
C VAL A 11 5.06 2.59 -9.70
N SER A 12 5.78 3.39 -10.46
CA SER A 12 6.64 2.87 -11.53
C SER A 12 7.93 2.35 -10.92
N CYS A 13 8.06 1.05 -10.83
CA CYS A 13 9.23 0.42 -10.25
C CYS A 13 9.27 -1.05 -10.66
N ASP A 14 10.41 -1.70 -10.37
CA ASP A 14 10.59 -3.13 -10.63
C ASP A 14 9.58 -3.92 -9.79
N LYS A 15 8.90 -4.89 -10.41
CA LYS A 15 7.93 -5.73 -9.72
C LYS A 15 8.52 -6.48 -8.54
N ARG A 16 9.83 -6.75 -8.57
CA ARG A 16 10.51 -7.44 -7.49
C ARG A 16 10.55 -6.65 -6.20
N ARG A 17 10.24 -5.36 -6.27
CA ARG A 17 10.20 -4.52 -5.06
C ARG A 17 9.22 -5.04 -4.02
N VAL A 18 8.14 -5.72 -4.46
CA VAL A 18 7.16 -6.26 -3.51
C VAL A 18 7.75 -7.31 -2.58
N ASP A 19 8.86 -7.93 -2.97
CA ASP A 19 9.54 -8.94 -2.16
C ASP A 19 10.68 -8.37 -1.32
N GLU A 20 10.96 -7.08 -1.43
CA GLU A 20 12.03 -6.44 -0.67
C GLU A 20 11.68 -6.45 0.83
N PRO A 21 12.63 -6.77 1.71
CA PRO A 21 12.37 -6.75 3.14
C PRO A 21 11.85 -5.42 3.65
N SER A 22 12.35 -4.30 3.11
CA SER A 22 11.88 -2.98 3.52
C SER A 22 10.41 -2.76 3.18
N VAL A 23 9.97 -3.27 2.04
CA VAL A 23 8.59 -3.17 1.62
C VAL A 23 7.70 -4.07 2.47
N ILE A 24 8.14 -5.31 2.69
CA ILE A 24 7.38 -6.26 3.52
C ILE A 24 7.22 -5.71 4.94
N ASP A 25 8.27 -5.15 5.49
CA ASP A 25 8.24 -4.55 6.82
C ASP A 25 7.27 -3.36 6.87
N ALA A 26 7.31 -2.51 5.85
CA ALA A 26 6.41 -1.36 5.77
C ALA A 26 4.94 -1.81 5.72
N VAL A 27 4.64 -2.83 4.93
CA VAL A 27 3.29 -3.37 4.84
C VAL A 27 2.83 -3.87 6.21
N SER A 28 3.69 -4.61 6.90
CA SER A 28 3.36 -5.15 8.22
C SER A 28 3.07 -4.03 9.22
N ARG A 29 3.88 -2.98 9.21
CA ARG A 29 3.67 -1.84 10.11
C ARG A 29 2.36 -1.13 9.83
N ILE A 30 2.06 -0.93 8.54
CA ILE A 30 0.84 -0.25 8.14
C ILE A 30 -0.38 -1.07 8.53
N GLU A 31 -0.32 -2.39 8.31
CA GLU A 31 -1.42 -3.27 8.72
C GLU A 31 -1.64 -3.19 10.23
N GLY A 32 -0.56 -3.11 11.00
CA GLY A 32 -0.66 -2.97 12.44
C GLY A 32 -1.34 -1.66 12.84
N ARG A 33 -1.10 -0.59 12.10
CA ARG A 33 -1.74 0.69 12.39
C ARG A 33 -3.21 0.72 12.02
N LEU A 34 -3.58 0.00 10.95
CA LEU A 34 -4.97 -0.08 10.52
C LEU A 34 -5.78 -1.00 11.42
N GLY A 35 -5.15 -2.00 12.00
CA GLY A 35 -5.84 -2.99 12.81
C GLY A 35 -6.83 -3.80 11.99
N ASP A 36 -7.92 -4.22 12.61
CA ASP A 36 -8.94 -5.03 11.96
C ASP A 36 -9.80 -4.21 11.00
N ALA A 37 -9.71 -2.90 11.07
CA ALA A 37 -10.57 -2.00 10.30
C ALA A 37 -10.02 -1.67 8.93
N GLY A 38 -8.88 -2.22 8.54
CA GLY A 38 -8.30 -1.87 7.27
C GLY A 38 -7.47 -2.98 6.66
N ARG A 39 -6.97 -2.70 5.45
CA ARG A 39 -6.13 -3.66 4.72
C ARG A 39 -5.16 -2.94 3.81
N VAL A 40 -4.13 -3.66 3.44
CA VAL A 40 -3.11 -3.19 2.50
C VAL A 40 -2.98 -4.22 1.39
N LEU A 41 -2.91 -3.76 0.16
CA LEU A 41 -2.68 -4.63 -1.00
C LEU A 41 -1.53 -4.07 -1.83
N LEU A 42 -0.65 -4.96 -2.25
CA LEU A 42 0.40 -4.66 -3.21
C LEU A 42 0.23 -5.60 -4.39
N ARG A 43 0.04 -5.06 -5.57
CA ARG A 43 -0.14 -5.89 -6.77
C ARG A 43 0.79 -5.43 -7.88
N PRO A 44 1.74 -6.28 -8.28
CA PRO A 44 2.55 -5.96 -9.45
C PRO A 44 1.72 -6.10 -10.71
N SER A 45 1.97 -5.22 -11.68
CA SER A 45 1.32 -5.31 -12.98
C SER A 45 1.88 -6.50 -13.74
N GLY A 46 1.05 -7.14 -14.56
CA GLY A 46 1.49 -8.27 -15.37
C GLY A 46 2.35 -7.88 -16.58
N THR A 47 2.18 -6.67 -17.09
CA THR A 47 2.82 -6.27 -18.34
C THR A 47 3.76 -5.09 -18.24
N GLU A 48 3.69 -4.32 -17.18
CA GLU A 48 4.49 -3.09 -17.04
C GLU A 48 5.23 -3.10 -15.71
N PRO A 49 6.37 -2.39 -15.62
CA PRO A 49 7.09 -2.30 -14.35
C PRO A 49 6.39 -1.31 -13.41
N VAL A 50 5.21 -1.68 -12.98
CA VAL A 50 4.36 -0.87 -12.10
C VAL A 50 3.85 -1.75 -10.97
N VAL A 51 3.87 -1.23 -9.76
CA VAL A 51 3.27 -1.87 -8.59
C VAL A 51 2.11 -1.00 -8.12
N ARG A 52 0.96 -1.62 -7.95
CA ARG A 52 -0.22 -0.94 -7.44
C ARG A 52 -0.25 -1.05 -5.93
N VAL A 53 -0.26 0.10 -5.27
CA VAL A 53 -0.32 0.20 -3.81
C VAL A 53 -1.72 0.63 -3.42
N MET A 54 -2.39 -0.14 -2.57
CA MET A 54 -3.72 0.21 -2.10
C MET A 54 -3.79 0.08 -0.59
N VAL A 55 -4.39 1.08 0.06
CA VAL A 55 -4.63 1.07 1.50
C VAL A 55 -6.11 1.42 1.72
N GLU A 56 -6.76 0.67 2.61
CA GLU A 56 -8.15 0.88 2.97
C GLU A 56 -8.26 0.90 4.49
N GLY A 57 -9.12 1.76 5.03
CA GLY A 57 -9.31 1.84 6.49
C GLY A 57 -10.41 2.82 6.85
N GLU A 58 -10.72 2.92 8.13
CA GLU A 58 -11.80 3.78 8.61
C GLU A 58 -11.46 5.28 8.53
N ASP A 59 -10.21 5.62 8.76
CA ASP A 59 -9.78 7.03 8.83
C ASP A 59 -9.17 7.43 7.50
N GLU A 60 -9.85 8.29 6.75
CA GLU A 60 -9.40 8.72 5.43
C GLU A 60 -8.03 9.41 5.49
N ALA A 61 -7.82 10.26 6.47
CA ALA A 61 -6.53 10.95 6.58
C ALA A 61 -5.40 9.97 6.82
N LEU A 62 -5.64 8.98 7.67
CA LEU A 62 -4.65 7.95 7.94
C LEU A 62 -4.41 7.08 6.71
N VAL A 63 -5.49 6.69 6.02
CA VAL A 63 -5.39 5.90 4.78
C VAL A 63 -4.54 6.62 3.75
N ASN A 64 -4.78 7.90 3.54
CA ASN A 64 -4.01 8.69 2.59
C ASN A 64 -2.54 8.74 2.98
N GLN A 65 -2.27 8.99 4.25
CA GLN A 65 -0.89 9.09 4.74
C GLN A 65 -0.16 7.74 4.59
N LEU A 66 -0.80 6.67 5.01
CA LEU A 66 -0.17 5.35 4.96
C LEU A 66 0.06 4.89 3.52
N CYS A 67 -0.87 5.20 2.62
CA CYS A 67 -0.70 4.84 1.22
C CYS A 67 0.48 5.59 0.61
N GLU A 68 0.62 6.87 0.90
CA GLU A 68 1.74 7.65 0.42
C GLU A 68 3.06 7.17 1.01
N ASP A 69 3.06 6.83 2.30
CA ASP A 69 4.26 6.30 2.95
C ASP A 69 4.69 4.98 2.30
N LEU A 70 3.75 4.09 2.06
CA LEU A 70 4.06 2.82 1.43
C LEU A 70 4.54 3.00 0.00
N ALA A 71 3.90 3.88 -0.76
CA ALA A 71 4.32 4.16 -2.12
C ALA A 71 5.75 4.69 -2.15
N ALA A 72 6.12 5.53 -1.18
CA ALA A 72 7.47 6.05 -1.08
C ALA A 72 8.49 4.94 -0.82
N VAL A 73 8.16 3.99 0.06
CA VAL A 73 9.03 2.86 0.33
C VAL A 73 9.19 1.98 -0.90
N VAL A 74 8.09 1.71 -1.60
CA VAL A 74 8.11 0.88 -2.81
C VAL A 74 8.95 1.53 -3.90
N SER A 75 8.90 2.85 -4.03
CA SER A 75 9.61 3.57 -5.08
C SER A 75 11.06 3.89 -4.73
N ALA A 76 11.47 3.67 -3.50
CA ALA A 76 12.80 4.05 -3.01
C ALA A 76 13.92 3.21 -3.63
#